data_5221f506a464007a2fd6a8f0ee0e0cad
#
_entry.id   5221f506a464007a2fd6a8f0ee0e0cad
#
_cell.length_a   1.000
_cell.length_b   1.000
_cell.length_c   1.000
_cell.angle_alpha   90.00
_cell.angle_beta   90.00
_cell.angle_gamma   90.00
#
_symmetry.space_group_name_H-M   'P 1'
#
loop_
_entity.id
_entity.type
_entity.pdbx_description
1 polymer ?
#
loop_
_entity_poly.entity_id
_entity_poly.type
_entity_poly.pdbx_seq_one_letter_code
_entity_poly.pdbx_strand_id
1 'polypeptide(L)'
;VNKESTLYVVVFSLVITFVLVLPLTVANVLTKDLVEQNKQVASALSILQSMGLPADKTQPKAVIASYDGLEKFKLENSKLVPVTTADVRAAEKSGFPLQPLFYKGLGPNGVVWGGAFTGPGLWGNITLALGFDEKVDRMTGFQTVAQVETPGLGARISEPWFGAQFKGQKVPASGAFKFVSGSGAGDADKDNETVDGVTGATITSNGTRDIINQAIAQMKTLTAGGAP
;
A
#
# COMPACT_ATOMS: atom_id res chain seq x y z
N VAL A 1 6.80 56.01 1.31
CA VAL A 1 6.60 54.96 0.28
C VAL A 1 5.12 54.92 -0.05
N ASN A 2 4.73 55.15 -1.31
CA ASN A 2 3.32 55.11 -1.76
C ASN A 2 2.90 53.67 -1.84
N LYS A 3 2.16 53.16 -0.85
CA LYS A 3 1.72 51.77 -0.72
C LYS A 3 0.67 51.36 -1.79
N GLU A 4 0.08 52.34 -2.46
CA GLU A 4 -0.90 52.12 -3.55
C GLU A 4 -0.23 51.99 -4.93
N SER A 5 1.10 52.22 -5.01
CA SER A 5 1.82 52.02 -6.26
C SER A 5 1.86 50.57 -6.67
N THR A 6 1.50 50.29 -7.92
CA THR A 6 1.56 48.92 -8.51
C THR A 6 2.97 48.33 -8.32
N LEU A 7 4.03 49.11 -8.47
CA LEU A 7 5.39 48.65 -8.28
C LEU A 7 5.66 48.22 -6.81
N TYR A 8 5.14 48.96 -5.84
CA TYR A 8 5.28 48.57 -4.43
C TYR A 8 4.57 47.21 -4.16
N VAL A 9 3.34 47.04 -4.65
CA VAL A 9 2.57 45.80 -4.48
C VAL A 9 3.30 44.60 -5.10
N VAL A 10 3.84 44.78 -6.31
CA VAL A 10 4.57 43.68 -7.01
C VAL A 10 5.86 43.34 -6.25
N VAL A 11 6.68 44.30 -5.90
CA VAL A 11 7.94 44.07 -5.17
C VAL A 11 7.67 43.46 -3.79
N PHE A 12 6.67 43.97 -3.08
CA PHE A 12 6.28 43.44 -1.76
C PHE A 12 5.82 41.99 -1.85
N SER A 13 4.97 41.64 -2.84
CA SER A 13 4.50 40.30 -3.07
C SER A 13 5.66 39.36 -3.41
N LEU A 14 6.60 39.76 -4.27
CA LEU A 14 7.78 38.98 -4.62
C LEU A 14 8.66 38.71 -3.39
N VAL A 15 8.93 39.75 -2.58
CA VAL A 15 9.74 39.59 -1.37
C VAL A 15 9.09 38.64 -0.37
N ILE A 16 7.79 38.80 -0.10
CA ILE A 16 7.05 37.91 0.81
C ILE A 16 7.06 36.48 0.27
N THR A 17 6.76 36.28 -1.00
CA THR A 17 6.78 34.97 -1.62
C THR A 17 8.16 34.31 -1.48
N PHE A 18 9.22 35.06 -1.76
CA PHE A 18 10.58 34.54 -1.62
C PHE A 18 10.94 34.17 -0.17
N VAL A 19 10.58 35.02 0.79
CA VAL A 19 10.82 34.79 2.23
C VAL A 19 10.05 33.55 2.73
N LEU A 20 8.86 33.26 2.20
CA LEU A 20 8.06 32.09 2.59
C LEU A 20 8.48 30.82 1.87
N VAL A 21 8.74 30.90 0.56
CA VAL A 21 9.04 29.71 -0.27
C VAL A 21 10.48 29.21 -0.05
N LEU A 22 11.44 30.10 0.14
CA LEU A 22 12.84 29.70 0.29
C LEU A 22 13.07 28.74 1.47
N PRO A 23 12.62 29.04 2.71
CA PRO A 23 12.78 28.12 3.84
C PRO A 23 12.10 26.77 3.63
N LEU A 24 10.90 26.76 3.01
CA LEU A 24 10.17 25.53 2.69
C LEU A 24 10.96 24.67 1.69
N THR A 25 11.52 25.29 0.66
CA THR A 25 12.33 24.60 -0.36
C THR A 25 13.60 24.03 0.27
N VAL A 26 14.30 24.80 1.10
CA VAL A 26 15.50 24.35 1.81
C VAL A 26 15.16 23.18 2.73
N ALA A 27 14.10 23.29 3.53
CA ALA A 27 13.67 22.20 4.42
C ALA A 27 13.33 20.94 3.63
N ASN A 28 12.61 21.06 2.51
CA ASN A 28 12.27 19.94 1.65
C ASN A 28 13.53 19.25 1.08
N VAL A 29 14.50 20.02 0.60
CA VAL A 29 15.76 19.47 0.06
C VAL A 29 16.56 18.75 1.16
N LEU A 30 16.67 19.35 2.34
CA LEU A 30 17.43 18.77 3.46
C LEU A 30 16.78 17.50 4.03
N THR A 31 15.46 17.37 3.95
CA THR A 31 14.73 16.21 4.51
C THR A 31 14.41 15.15 3.48
N LYS A 32 14.61 15.40 2.18
CA LYS A 32 14.20 14.50 1.09
C LYS A 32 14.72 13.08 1.25
N ASP A 33 16.00 12.92 1.53
CA ASP A 33 16.62 11.58 1.65
C ASP A 33 16.07 10.82 2.86
N LEU A 34 15.86 11.51 3.98
CA LEU A 34 15.26 10.90 5.18
C LEU A 34 13.82 10.50 4.95
N VAL A 35 13.03 11.34 4.28
CA VAL A 35 11.64 11.03 3.91
C VAL A 35 11.59 9.81 3.00
N GLU A 36 12.48 9.73 2.01
CA GLU A 36 12.53 8.60 1.09
C GLU A 36 12.91 7.29 1.80
N GLN A 37 13.92 7.32 2.67
CA GLN A 37 14.27 6.16 3.52
C GLN A 37 13.10 5.71 4.39
N ASN A 38 12.41 6.65 5.04
CA ASN A 38 11.25 6.32 5.87
C ASN A 38 10.11 5.71 5.05
N LYS A 39 9.85 6.18 3.83
CA LYS A 39 8.87 5.59 2.91
C LYS A 39 9.24 4.16 2.53
N GLN A 40 10.50 3.90 2.21
CA GLN A 40 10.99 2.55 1.89
C GLN A 40 10.79 1.60 3.06
N VAL A 41 11.15 2.01 4.28
CA VAL A 41 10.94 1.21 5.49
C VAL A 41 9.45 0.97 5.73
N ALA A 42 8.60 1.98 5.59
CA ALA A 42 7.16 1.85 5.77
C ALA A 42 6.52 0.90 4.74
N SER A 43 6.93 0.99 3.48
CA SER A 43 6.48 0.09 2.42
C SER A 43 6.93 -1.36 2.69
N ALA A 44 8.20 -1.58 3.00
CA ALA A 44 8.74 -2.88 3.34
C ALA A 44 8.02 -3.49 4.56
N LEU A 45 7.79 -2.69 5.60
CA LEU A 45 7.04 -3.09 6.79
C LEU A 45 5.62 -3.53 6.44
N SER A 46 4.91 -2.76 5.60
CA SER A 46 3.55 -3.08 5.17
C SER A 46 3.48 -4.40 4.39
N ILE A 47 4.44 -4.65 3.50
CA ILE A 47 4.54 -5.91 2.76
C ILE A 47 4.76 -7.08 3.73
N LEU A 48 5.77 -7.01 4.60
CA LEU A 48 6.07 -8.08 5.56
C LEU A 48 4.88 -8.36 6.48
N GLN A 49 4.25 -7.32 7.02
CA GLN A 49 3.09 -7.47 7.91
C GLN A 49 1.88 -8.05 7.19
N SER A 50 1.63 -7.67 5.93
CA SER A 50 0.53 -8.26 5.15
C SER A 50 0.76 -9.75 4.88
N MET A 51 2.02 -10.16 4.69
CA MET A 51 2.41 -11.57 4.54
C MET A 51 2.43 -12.35 5.87
N GLY A 52 2.15 -11.70 7.01
CA GLY A 52 2.22 -12.33 8.33
C GLY A 52 3.64 -12.65 8.79
N LEU A 53 4.64 -12.00 8.17
CA LEU A 53 6.06 -12.17 8.53
C LEU A 53 6.42 -11.24 9.70
N PRO A 54 7.36 -11.66 10.57
CA PRO A 54 7.79 -10.82 11.68
C PRO A 54 8.48 -9.55 11.18
N ALA A 55 7.98 -8.40 11.61
CA ALA A 55 8.54 -7.10 11.27
C ALA A 55 8.26 -6.08 12.38
N ASP A 56 9.31 -5.50 12.93
CA ASP A 56 9.24 -4.52 14.01
C ASP A 56 9.65 -3.14 13.49
N LYS A 57 8.71 -2.19 13.53
CA LYS A 57 8.93 -0.80 13.11
C LYS A 57 10.06 -0.09 13.86
N THR A 58 10.42 -0.55 15.05
CA THR A 58 11.52 0.02 15.85
C THR A 58 12.90 -0.39 15.34
N GLN A 59 12.96 -1.38 14.43
CA GLN A 59 14.18 -1.94 13.86
C GLN A 59 14.24 -1.77 12.32
N PRO A 60 14.37 -0.56 11.78
CA PRO A 60 14.31 -0.28 10.35
C PRO A 60 15.28 -1.12 9.51
N LYS A 61 16.50 -1.34 10.01
CA LYS A 61 17.52 -2.14 9.32
C LYS A 61 17.10 -3.61 9.19
N ALA A 62 16.50 -4.19 10.24
CA ALA A 62 16.00 -5.55 10.23
C ALA A 62 14.81 -5.70 9.27
N VAL A 63 13.90 -4.70 9.23
CA VAL A 63 12.78 -4.65 8.28
C VAL A 63 13.29 -4.69 6.84
N ILE A 64 14.27 -3.83 6.50
CA ILE A 64 14.83 -3.81 5.15
C ILE A 64 15.54 -5.12 4.82
N ALA A 65 16.31 -5.69 5.75
CA ALA A 65 17.00 -6.97 5.52
C ALA A 65 15.99 -8.12 5.27
N SER A 66 14.91 -8.19 6.04
CA SER A 66 13.84 -9.17 5.84
C SER A 66 13.12 -8.98 4.50
N TYR A 67 12.83 -7.74 4.12
CA TYR A 67 12.24 -7.42 2.82
C TYR A 67 13.18 -7.75 1.65
N ASP A 68 14.47 -7.47 1.78
CA ASP A 68 15.47 -7.80 0.75
C ASP A 68 15.61 -9.32 0.56
N GLY A 69 15.40 -10.11 1.61
CA GLY A 69 15.40 -11.57 1.59
C GLY A 69 14.19 -12.21 0.92
N LEU A 70 13.12 -11.47 0.62
CA LEU A 70 11.98 -12.00 -0.12
C LEU A 70 12.35 -12.26 -1.59
N GLU A 71 11.87 -13.36 -2.14
CA GLU A 71 11.85 -13.54 -3.59
C GLU A 71 10.86 -12.56 -4.20
N LYS A 72 11.25 -11.91 -5.30
CA LYS A 72 10.47 -10.86 -5.95
C LYS A 72 10.22 -11.22 -7.40
N PHE A 73 9.00 -10.97 -7.85
CA PHE A 73 8.56 -11.29 -9.20
C PHE A 73 7.78 -10.12 -9.80
N LYS A 74 7.99 -9.88 -11.09
CA LYS A 74 7.10 -9.03 -11.91
C LYS A 74 6.24 -9.89 -12.81
N LEU A 75 5.14 -9.36 -13.28
CA LEU A 75 4.28 -10.02 -14.24
C LEU A 75 4.64 -9.60 -15.66
N GLU A 76 5.07 -10.54 -16.49
CA GLU A 76 5.27 -10.33 -17.93
C GLU A 76 4.55 -11.42 -18.72
N ASN A 77 3.70 -11.03 -19.66
CA ASN A 77 2.95 -11.96 -20.51
C ASN A 77 2.23 -13.07 -19.70
N SER A 78 1.59 -12.68 -18.58
CA SER A 78 0.90 -13.57 -17.64
C SER A 78 1.80 -14.63 -16.96
N LYS A 79 3.12 -14.39 -16.93
CA LYS A 79 4.08 -15.24 -16.22
C LYS A 79 4.85 -14.44 -15.17
N LEU A 80 5.17 -15.11 -14.07
CA LEU A 80 6.04 -14.54 -13.04
C LEU A 80 7.49 -14.62 -13.52
N VAL A 81 8.13 -13.46 -13.61
CA VAL A 81 9.55 -13.33 -13.93
C VAL A 81 10.29 -12.84 -12.69
N PRO A 82 11.29 -13.59 -12.20
CA PRO A 82 12.04 -13.16 -11.03
C PRO A 82 12.78 -11.84 -11.30
N VAL A 83 12.78 -10.98 -10.29
CA VAL A 83 13.51 -9.70 -10.30
C VAL A 83 14.33 -9.55 -9.04
N THR A 84 15.45 -8.85 -9.14
CA THR A 84 16.29 -8.60 -7.97
C THR A 84 15.82 -7.35 -7.22
N THR A 85 16.18 -7.23 -5.95
CA THR A 85 15.97 -5.99 -5.20
C THR A 85 16.65 -4.79 -5.85
N ALA A 86 17.80 -5.02 -6.53
CA ALA A 86 18.48 -3.96 -7.26
C ALA A 86 17.66 -3.45 -8.45
N ASP A 87 17.00 -4.34 -9.20
CA ASP A 87 16.10 -3.97 -10.30
C ASP A 87 14.90 -3.17 -9.81
N VAL A 88 14.29 -3.59 -8.69
CA VAL A 88 13.17 -2.88 -8.07
C VAL A 88 13.60 -1.46 -7.66
N ARG A 89 14.72 -1.32 -6.96
CA ARG A 89 15.24 0.00 -6.54
C ARG A 89 15.66 0.87 -7.72
N ALA A 90 16.21 0.29 -8.79
CA ALA A 90 16.56 1.02 -10.00
C ALA A 90 15.31 1.56 -10.69
N ALA A 91 14.26 0.75 -10.80
CA ALA A 91 12.99 1.14 -11.37
C ALA A 91 12.29 2.26 -10.55
N GLU A 92 12.29 2.17 -9.23
CA GLU A 92 11.77 3.22 -8.34
C GLU A 92 12.51 4.55 -8.53
N LYS A 93 13.85 4.52 -8.60
CA LYS A 93 14.67 5.72 -8.84
C LYS A 93 14.45 6.35 -10.21
N SER A 94 14.12 5.54 -11.23
CA SER A 94 13.81 6.05 -12.56
C SER A 94 12.44 6.71 -12.68
N GLY A 95 11.61 6.63 -11.63
CA GLY A 95 10.22 7.10 -11.63
C GLY A 95 9.23 6.14 -12.29
N PHE A 96 9.68 4.96 -12.72
CA PHE A 96 8.85 3.91 -13.32
C PHE A 96 8.92 2.64 -12.47
N PRO A 97 8.22 2.57 -11.31
CA PRO A 97 8.27 1.41 -10.45
C PRO A 97 7.73 0.17 -11.18
N LEU A 98 8.34 -0.98 -10.90
CA LEU A 98 7.85 -2.27 -11.39
C LEU A 98 6.50 -2.58 -10.72
N GLN A 99 5.43 -2.61 -11.50
CA GLN A 99 4.09 -2.92 -11.03
C GLN A 99 3.33 -3.78 -12.05
N PRO A 100 2.56 -4.78 -11.62
CA PRO A 100 2.46 -5.29 -10.24
C PRO A 100 3.74 -6.03 -9.82
N LEU A 101 4.09 -5.92 -8.53
CA LEU A 101 5.22 -6.62 -7.93
C LEU A 101 4.70 -7.63 -6.90
N PHE A 102 5.15 -8.86 -7.02
CA PHE A 102 4.77 -9.98 -6.15
C PHE A 102 5.96 -10.43 -5.32
N TYR A 103 5.67 -10.90 -4.13
CA TYR A 103 6.65 -11.35 -3.15
C TYR A 103 6.33 -12.77 -2.72
N LYS A 104 7.37 -13.60 -2.55
CA LYS A 104 7.28 -14.94 -1.98
C LYS A 104 8.22 -15.02 -0.79
N GLY A 105 7.73 -15.57 0.29
CA GLY A 105 8.51 -15.75 1.51
C GLY A 105 8.10 -17.01 2.26
N LEU A 106 8.84 -17.32 3.32
CA LEU A 106 8.53 -18.44 4.21
C LEU A 106 7.99 -17.90 5.53
N GLY A 107 6.72 -18.11 5.76
CA GLY A 107 6.04 -17.78 7.01
C GLY A 107 6.01 -18.95 8.00
N PRO A 108 5.43 -18.74 9.20
CA PRO A 108 5.34 -19.78 10.22
C PRO A 108 4.60 -21.04 9.79
N ASN A 109 3.66 -20.92 8.87
CA ASN A 109 2.78 -22.00 8.39
C ASN A 109 3.11 -22.47 6.96
N GLY A 110 4.25 -22.11 6.42
CA GLY A 110 4.67 -22.48 5.07
C GLY A 110 4.89 -21.29 4.16
N VAL A 111 4.84 -21.52 2.86
CA VAL A 111 5.03 -20.47 1.85
C VAL A 111 3.89 -19.45 1.94
N VAL A 112 4.26 -18.18 1.85
CA VAL A 112 3.32 -17.05 1.81
C VAL A 112 3.62 -16.19 0.60
N TRP A 113 2.56 -15.70 -0.03
CA TRP A 113 2.63 -14.77 -1.12
C TRP A 113 2.18 -13.38 -0.66
N GLY A 114 2.71 -12.35 -1.26
CA GLY A 114 2.28 -10.98 -1.05
C GLY A 114 2.37 -10.15 -2.32
N GLY A 115 1.75 -8.98 -2.28
CA GLY A 115 1.84 -8.02 -3.37
C GLY A 115 1.39 -6.64 -2.94
N ALA A 116 1.84 -5.64 -3.71
CA ALA A 116 1.35 -4.28 -3.62
C ALA A 116 0.42 -4.01 -4.82
N PHE A 117 -0.83 -3.68 -4.52
CA PHE A 117 -1.89 -3.48 -5.51
C PHE A 117 -2.44 -2.07 -5.41
N THR A 118 -2.56 -1.41 -6.55
CA THR A 118 -3.01 -0.02 -6.61
C THR A 118 -4.26 0.10 -7.48
N GLY A 119 -5.22 0.86 -7.01
CA GLY A 119 -6.43 1.17 -7.75
C GLY A 119 -7.06 2.48 -7.30
N PRO A 120 -8.15 2.91 -7.95
CA PRO A 120 -8.78 4.19 -7.66
C PRO A 120 -9.52 4.18 -6.32
N GLY A 121 -9.33 5.25 -5.55
CA GLY A 121 -10.19 5.63 -4.43
C GLY A 121 -11.11 6.79 -4.82
N LEU A 122 -11.59 7.56 -3.83
CA LEU A 122 -12.42 8.74 -4.08
C LEU A 122 -11.58 9.95 -4.49
N TRP A 123 -10.49 10.22 -3.79
CA TRP A 123 -9.65 11.40 -4.00
C TRP A 123 -8.34 11.11 -4.72
N GLY A 124 -7.96 9.86 -4.83
CA GLY A 124 -6.74 9.45 -5.51
C GLY A 124 -6.56 7.94 -5.45
N ASN A 125 -5.37 7.49 -5.85
CA ASN A 125 -5.07 6.08 -5.80
C ASN A 125 -4.88 5.58 -4.36
N ILE A 126 -5.39 4.38 -4.12
CA ILE A 126 -5.15 3.60 -2.91
C ILE A 126 -4.16 2.50 -3.26
N THR A 127 -3.11 2.34 -2.47
CA THR A 127 -2.16 1.24 -2.58
C THR A 127 -2.26 0.36 -1.34
N LEU A 128 -2.52 -0.91 -1.56
CA LEU A 128 -2.69 -1.93 -0.53
C LEU A 128 -1.57 -2.96 -0.63
N ALA A 129 -1.01 -3.36 0.50
CA ALA A 129 -0.21 -4.57 0.62
C ALA A 129 -1.12 -5.70 1.12
N LEU A 130 -1.20 -6.77 0.34
CA LEU A 130 -2.04 -7.93 0.62
C LEU A 130 -1.16 -9.17 0.69
N GLY A 131 -1.45 -10.04 1.66
CA GLY A 131 -0.77 -11.29 1.81
C GLY A 131 -1.74 -12.47 1.76
N PHE A 132 -1.24 -13.61 1.28
CA PHE A 132 -2.01 -14.83 1.06
C PHE A 132 -1.17 -16.05 1.48
N ASP A 133 -1.85 -17.14 1.83
CA ASP A 133 -1.21 -18.43 1.96
C ASP A 133 -0.76 -18.99 0.60
N GLU A 134 -0.06 -20.11 0.62
CA GLU A 134 0.51 -20.74 -0.58
C GLU A 134 -0.50 -21.00 -1.70
N LYS A 135 -1.73 -21.37 -1.35
CA LYS A 135 -2.81 -21.74 -2.29
C LYS A 135 -3.76 -20.60 -2.61
N VAL A 136 -3.57 -19.44 -2.00
CA VAL A 136 -4.49 -18.29 -2.08
C VAL A 136 -5.91 -18.67 -1.58
N ASP A 137 -5.98 -19.53 -0.58
CA ASP A 137 -7.22 -19.94 0.07
C ASP A 137 -7.56 -19.05 1.26
N ARG A 138 -6.53 -18.44 1.89
CA ARG A 138 -6.70 -17.49 2.99
C ARG A 138 -5.77 -16.30 2.84
N MET A 139 -6.26 -15.15 3.29
CA MET A 139 -5.43 -13.96 3.42
C MET A 139 -4.60 -14.04 4.70
N THR A 140 -3.31 -13.76 4.63
CA THR A 140 -2.42 -13.67 5.80
C THR A 140 -2.49 -12.30 6.44
N GLY A 141 -2.86 -11.25 5.67
CA GLY A 141 -3.05 -9.91 6.20
C GLY A 141 -3.32 -8.87 5.12
N PHE A 142 -3.53 -7.66 5.62
CA PHE A 142 -3.85 -6.47 4.84
C PHE A 142 -3.15 -5.26 5.48
N GLN A 143 -2.55 -4.41 4.66
CA GLN A 143 -2.01 -3.12 5.09
C GLN A 143 -2.28 -2.05 4.03
N THR A 144 -2.64 -0.85 4.46
CA THR A 144 -2.71 0.31 3.57
C THR A 144 -1.32 0.93 3.47
N VAL A 145 -0.72 0.91 2.29
CA VAL A 145 0.61 1.48 2.01
C VAL A 145 0.51 2.98 1.76
N ALA A 146 -0.47 3.38 0.92
CA ALA A 146 -0.70 4.78 0.58
C ALA A 146 -2.17 5.02 0.26
N GLN A 147 -2.65 6.18 0.66
CA GLN A 147 -3.99 6.70 0.33
C GLN A 147 -4.02 8.22 0.55
N VAL A 148 -4.96 8.91 -0.05
CA VAL A 148 -5.20 10.35 0.07
C VAL A 148 -6.66 10.65 0.39
N GLU A 149 -7.33 9.71 1.04
CA GLU A 149 -8.74 9.78 1.39
C GLU A 149 -8.98 10.71 2.58
N THR A 150 -10.22 11.15 2.76
CA THR A 150 -10.61 12.09 3.82
C THR A 150 -10.41 11.48 5.21
N PRO A 151 -9.65 12.14 6.12
CA PRO A 151 -9.53 11.71 7.52
C PRO A 151 -10.90 11.54 8.21
N GLY A 152 -11.04 10.48 9.01
CA GLY A 152 -12.30 10.16 9.71
C GLY A 152 -13.38 9.53 8.81
N LEU A 153 -13.18 9.48 7.50
CA LEU A 153 -14.03 8.83 6.50
C LEU A 153 -13.24 7.76 5.74
N GLY A 154 -12.96 7.96 4.46
CA GLY A 154 -12.26 6.99 3.64
C GLY A 154 -10.89 6.57 4.17
N ALA A 155 -10.14 7.48 4.79
CA ALA A 155 -8.84 7.18 5.39
C ALA A 155 -8.88 6.12 6.51
N ARG A 156 -10.08 5.81 7.06
CA ARG A 156 -10.28 4.77 8.08
C ARG A 156 -9.97 3.35 7.57
N ILE A 157 -9.84 3.14 6.27
CA ILE A 157 -9.30 1.88 5.71
C ILE A 157 -7.87 1.58 6.21
N SER A 158 -7.16 2.60 6.73
CA SER A 158 -5.83 2.45 7.33
C SER A 158 -5.86 2.16 8.82
N GLU A 159 -7.03 2.15 9.46
CA GLU A 159 -7.17 1.85 10.88
C GLU A 159 -6.98 0.34 11.15
N PRO A 160 -6.43 -0.03 12.32
CA PRO A 160 -6.13 -1.43 12.64
C PRO A 160 -7.33 -2.38 12.53
N TRP A 161 -8.53 -1.93 12.91
CA TRP A 161 -9.74 -2.74 12.86
C TRP A 161 -10.09 -3.18 11.43
N PHE A 162 -9.87 -2.27 10.46
CA PHE A 162 -10.19 -2.56 9.06
C PHE A 162 -9.26 -3.66 8.50
N GLY A 163 -7.96 -3.54 8.70
CA GLY A 163 -6.99 -4.54 8.27
C GLY A 163 -7.12 -5.88 8.99
N ALA A 164 -7.52 -5.86 10.28
CA ALA A 164 -7.67 -7.06 11.10
C ALA A 164 -8.76 -8.02 10.58
N GLN A 165 -9.75 -7.52 9.82
CA GLN A 165 -10.77 -8.35 9.20
C GLN A 165 -10.19 -9.38 8.22
N PHE A 166 -9.13 -8.99 7.53
CA PHE A 166 -8.54 -9.81 6.47
C PHE A 166 -7.53 -10.84 6.98
N LYS A 167 -7.04 -10.69 8.20
CA LYS A 167 -6.10 -11.66 8.77
C LYS A 167 -6.79 -13.00 9.06
N GLY A 168 -6.37 -14.04 8.36
CA GLY A 168 -6.97 -15.38 8.43
C GLY A 168 -8.28 -15.52 7.63
N GLN A 169 -8.76 -14.44 7.00
CA GLN A 169 -9.99 -14.46 6.22
C GLN A 169 -9.89 -15.41 5.04
N LYS A 170 -10.88 -16.29 4.91
CA LYS A 170 -11.00 -17.22 3.77
C LYS A 170 -11.28 -16.43 2.49
N VAL A 171 -10.54 -16.73 1.45
CA VAL A 171 -10.78 -16.16 0.12
C VAL A 171 -12.08 -16.76 -0.43
N PRO A 172 -13.07 -15.95 -0.85
CA PRO A 172 -14.32 -16.46 -1.38
C PRO A 172 -14.12 -17.44 -2.54
N ALA A 173 -14.95 -18.46 -2.61
CA ALA A 173 -14.95 -19.40 -3.74
C ALA A 173 -15.21 -18.68 -5.07
N SER A 174 -16.06 -17.64 -5.04
CA SER A 174 -16.31 -16.72 -6.17
C SER A 174 -15.08 -15.90 -6.55
N GLY A 175 -14.07 -15.82 -5.69
CA GLY A 175 -12.91 -14.95 -5.86
C GLY A 175 -13.17 -13.48 -5.52
N ALA A 176 -14.33 -13.16 -4.94
CA ALA A 176 -14.74 -11.79 -4.70
C ALA A 176 -15.40 -11.59 -3.35
N PHE A 177 -14.84 -10.71 -2.52
CA PHE A 177 -15.46 -10.23 -1.29
C PHE A 177 -16.62 -9.28 -1.55
N LYS A 178 -17.60 -9.32 -0.66
CA LYS A 178 -18.71 -8.38 -0.59
C LYS A 178 -18.48 -7.45 0.60
N PHE A 179 -18.45 -6.15 0.34
CA PHE A 179 -18.40 -5.17 1.42
C PHE A 179 -19.81 -4.77 1.81
N VAL A 180 -20.09 -4.88 3.10
CA VAL A 180 -21.39 -4.54 3.68
C VAL A 180 -21.24 -3.34 4.62
N SER A 181 -22.37 -2.69 4.94
CA SER A 181 -22.38 -1.63 5.95
C SER A 181 -22.20 -2.26 7.31
N GLY A 182 -21.07 -2.06 7.94
CA GLY A 182 -20.74 -2.63 9.24
C GLY A 182 -20.77 -1.63 10.38
N SER A 183 -20.56 -2.15 11.59
CA SER A 183 -20.51 -1.35 12.81
C SER A 183 -19.23 -0.52 12.95
N GLY A 184 -18.22 -0.75 12.10
CA GLY A 184 -16.89 -0.16 12.21
C GLY A 184 -15.98 -0.88 13.21
N ALA A 185 -16.42 -2.04 13.71
CA ALA A 185 -15.61 -2.93 14.56
C ALA A 185 -14.89 -4.02 13.73
N GLY A 186 -15.33 -4.22 12.50
CA GLY A 186 -14.86 -5.27 11.60
C GLY A 186 -15.62 -6.59 11.77
N ASP A 187 -15.64 -7.39 10.70
CA ASP A 187 -16.22 -8.72 10.72
C ASP A 187 -15.26 -9.71 11.41
N ALA A 188 -15.77 -10.42 12.41
CA ALA A 188 -15.01 -11.43 13.15
C ALA A 188 -15.06 -12.82 12.48
N ASP A 189 -16.07 -13.08 11.64
CA ASP A 189 -16.22 -14.36 10.92
C ASP A 189 -15.21 -14.45 9.78
N LYS A 190 -14.28 -15.40 9.88
CA LYS A 190 -13.19 -15.59 8.93
C LYS A 190 -13.50 -16.55 7.78
N ASP A 191 -14.67 -17.13 7.77
CA ASP A 191 -15.09 -18.14 6.78
C ASP A 191 -16.23 -17.67 5.87
N ASN A 192 -16.79 -16.47 6.12
CA ASN A 192 -17.80 -15.86 5.26
C ASN A 192 -17.15 -15.10 4.07
N GLU A 193 -17.99 -14.59 3.16
CA GLU A 193 -17.55 -13.80 2.00
C GLU A 193 -17.73 -12.28 2.18
N THR A 194 -18.05 -11.84 3.40
CA THR A 194 -18.39 -10.46 3.70
C THR A 194 -17.33 -9.77 4.55
N VAL A 195 -17.19 -8.47 4.36
CA VAL A 195 -16.28 -7.61 5.11
C VAL A 195 -16.99 -6.29 5.40
N ASP A 196 -16.80 -5.76 6.60
CA ASP A 196 -17.32 -4.44 6.97
C ASP A 196 -16.60 -3.34 6.18
N GLY A 197 -17.36 -2.59 5.40
CA GLY A 197 -16.89 -1.34 4.81
C GLY A 197 -16.86 -0.20 5.82
N VAL A 198 -16.23 0.89 5.44
CA VAL A 198 -16.20 2.12 6.25
C VAL A 198 -17.53 2.85 6.09
N THR A 199 -18.31 2.96 7.17
CA THR A 199 -19.58 3.70 7.18
C THR A 199 -19.34 5.16 6.80
N GLY A 200 -20.15 5.67 5.87
CA GLY A 200 -20.00 7.03 5.36
C GLY A 200 -18.93 7.21 4.26
N ALA A 201 -18.20 6.13 3.89
CA ALA A 201 -17.16 6.15 2.86
C ALA A 201 -17.35 5.04 1.82
N THR A 202 -18.54 4.95 1.24
CA THR A 202 -18.94 3.87 0.32
C THR A 202 -18.04 3.81 -0.92
N ILE A 203 -17.67 4.94 -1.50
CA ILE A 203 -16.84 4.98 -2.72
C ILE A 203 -15.44 4.43 -2.40
N THR A 204 -14.81 4.88 -1.33
CA THR A 204 -13.51 4.37 -0.88
C THR A 204 -13.57 2.88 -0.54
N SER A 205 -14.64 2.44 0.14
CA SER A 205 -14.84 1.02 0.48
C SER A 205 -14.98 0.16 -0.77
N ASN A 206 -15.75 0.62 -1.76
CA ASN A 206 -15.89 -0.07 -3.05
C ASN A 206 -14.57 -0.11 -3.81
N GLY A 207 -13.82 0.99 -3.89
CA GLY A 207 -12.49 1.01 -4.50
C GLY A 207 -11.54 0.03 -3.82
N THR A 208 -11.52 0.00 -2.50
CA THR A 208 -10.73 -0.96 -1.71
C THR A 208 -11.13 -2.41 -2.01
N ARG A 209 -12.44 -2.71 -2.04
CA ARG A 209 -12.96 -4.04 -2.43
C ARG A 209 -12.49 -4.44 -3.81
N ASP A 210 -12.58 -3.55 -4.77
CA ASP A 210 -12.25 -3.85 -6.17
C ASP A 210 -10.74 -4.12 -6.34
N ILE A 211 -9.89 -3.39 -5.61
CA ILE A 211 -8.44 -3.66 -5.54
C ILE A 211 -8.18 -5.07 -4.98
N ILE A 212 -8.83 -5.44 -3.87
CA ILE A 212 -8.66 -6.76 -3.24
C ILE A 212 -9.12 -7.86 -4.19
N ASN A 213 -10.29 -7.72 -4.81
CA ASN A 213 -10.85 -8.73 -5.72
C ASN A 213 -9.98 -8.91 -6.97
N GLN A 214 -9.42 -7.84 -7.52
CA GLN A 214 -8.44 -7.91 -8.61
C GLN A 214 -7.15 -8.62 -8.17
N ALA A 215 -6.66 -8.30 -6.97
CA ALA A 215 -5.48 -8.95 -6.41
C ALA A 215 -5.68 -10.46 -6.26
N ILE A 216 -6.82 -10.89 -5.73
CA ILE A 216 -7.18 -12.31 -5.60
C ILE A 216 -7.20 -13.02 -6.97
N ALA A 217 -7.83 -12.40 -7.97
CA ALA A 217 -7.90 -12.95 -9.32
C ALA A 217 -6.49 -13.11 -9.94
N GLN A 218 -5.63 -12.10 -9.79
CA GLN A 218 -4.24 -12.15 -10.24
C GLN A 218 -3.46 -13.25 -9.51
N MET A 219 -3.54 -13.29 -8.18
CA MET A 219 -2.81 -14.28 -7.37
C MET A 219 -3.25 -15.72 -7.68
N LYS A 220 -4.54 -15.99 -7.81
CA LYS A 220 -5.05 -17.31 -8.19
C LYS A 220 -4.55 -17.74 -9.58
N THR A 221 -4.53 -16.84 -10.55
CA THR A 221 -4.02 -17.14 -11.89
C THR A 221 -2.52 -17.48 -11.85
N LEU A 222 -1.74 -16.78 -11.06
CA LEU A 222 -0.29 -16.99 -10.93
C LEU A 222 0.04 -18.29 -10.23
N THR A 223 -0.68 -18.64 -9.16
CA THR A 223 -0.45 -19.88 -8.40
C THR A 223 -0.96 -21.11 -9.15
N ALA A 224 -2.05 -21.01 -9.92
CA ALA A 224 -2.56 -22.08 -10.76
C ALA A 224 -1.65 -22.41 -11.96
N GLY A 225 -0.88 -21.44 -12.46
CA GLY A 225 0.07 -21.61 -13.56
C GLY A 225 1.38 -22.30 -13.18
N GLY A 226 1.52 -22.78 -11.96
CA GLY A 226 2.76 -23.36 -11.42
C GLY A 226 3.78 -22.24 -11.16
N ALA A 227 3.63 -21.57 -10.03
CA ALA A 227 4.65 -20.61 -9.56
C ALA A 227 6.01 -21.32 -9.42
N PRO A 228 7.11 -20.66 -9.83
CA PRO A 228 8.45 -21.23 -9.74
C PRO A 228 8.86 -21.54 -8.30
#